data_ad12ca9ed071f8359fbfa29ad5762d31
#
_entry.id   ad12ca9ed071f8359fbfa29ad5762d31
#
_cell.length_a   1.000
_cell.length_b   1.000
_cell.length_c   1.000
_cell.angle_alpha   90.00
_cell.angle_beta   90.00
_cell.angle_gamma   90.00
#
_symmetry.space_group_name_H-M   'P 1'
#
loop_
_entity.id
_entity.type
_entity.pdbx_description
1 polymer ?
#
loop_
_entity_poly.entity_id
_entity_poly.type
_entity_poly.pdbx_seq_one_letter_code
_entity_poly.pdbx_strand_id
1 'polypeptide(L)'
;MNNLVQMAFTHPVRRASLALLLLAGALPALAQDAKDTKEQLTVALSSPGKPGTLEVGLVNGFIHVTGYGGKDVVIDAAARPRNSGRHSERNDDGPAPAGMKRLSNVSGLNLTAEEKNNVVEISTESHMRPVDLTIKVPQNFSLKLSTVNNGDIIVENVNGELEISNVNGPIQLNQVSGSAVANTVNGSLTATFKSVKSGAPMAFSTLNGKVDVTFPSNAKAALKMKSDRGNVYSDFDVAVDKNTPKVTRTSQNGLYRISTDDWTYGKVNGGGAEVMLKTMNGDILLRKAK
;
A
#
# COMPACT_ATOMS: atom_id res chain seq x y z
N MET A 1 -38.57 -54.86 -60.80
CA MET A 1 -40.03 -54.82 -61.12
C MET A 1 -40.57 -53.53 -60.55
N ASN A 2 -41.09 -52.74 -61.50
CA ASN A 2 -42.11 -51.68 -61.37
C ASN A 2 -41.80 -50.46 -60.47
N ASN A 3 -41.59 -49.38 -61.12
CA ASN A 3 -42.43 -48.39 -61.82
C ASN A 3 -42.88 -47.25 -60.93
N LEU A 4 -42.34 -46.07 -61.29
CA LEU A 4 -43.11 -44.90 -61.77
C LEU A 4 -44.01 -44.23 -60.71
N VAL A 5 -43.86 -42.93 -60.46
CA VAL A 5 -44.52 -41.86 -61.24
C VAL A 5 -43.93 -40.48 -60.82
N GLN A 6 -43.55 -39.73 -61.86
CA GLN A 6 -43.26 -38.28 -61.79
C GLN A 6 -44.59 -37.53 -61.58
N MET A 7 -44.54 -36.46 -60.81
CA MET A 7 -45.41 -35.31 -61.04
C MET A 7 -44.65 -34.00 -60.79
N ALA A 8 -44.42 -33.27 -61.85
CA ALA A 8 -43.95 -31.92 -61.92
C ALA A 8 -45.05 -30.93 -61.53
N PHE A 9 -44.80 -30.00 -60.68
CA PHE A 9 -45.55 -28.76 -60.55
C PHE A 9 -44.62 -27.54 -60.68
N THR A 10 -44.78 -26.91 -61.85
CA THR A 10 -44.19 -25.60 -62.16
C THR A 10 -44.97 -24.49 -61.49
N HIS A 11 -44.31 -23.63 -60.74
CA HIS A 11 -44.85 -22.33 -60.40
C HIS A 11 -43.77 -21.21 -60.61
N PRO A 12 -44.14 -20.02 -61.06
CA PRO A 12 -43.26 -19.02 -61.62
C PRO A 12 -42.58 -18.17 -60.55
N VAL A 13 -41.31 -17.99 -60.73
CA VAL A 13 -40.46 -17.10 -59.92
C VAL A 13 -40.77 -15.65 -60.22
N ARG A 14 -41.40 -14.96 -59.29
CA ARG A 14 -41.44 -13.48 -59.27
C ARG A 14 -40.13 -12.97 -58.74
N ARG A 15 -39.32 -12.31 -59.59
CA ARG A 15 -38.13 -11.58 -59.21
C ARG A 15 -38.57 -10.28 -58.54
N ALA A 16 -38.36 -10.19 -57.20
CA ALA A 16 -38.42 -8.95 -56.47
C ALA A 16 -36.99 -8.40 -56.36
N SER A 17 -36.75 -7.30 -57.07
CA SER A 17 -35.47 -6.56 -56.96
C SER A 17 -35.47 -5.81 -55.64
N LEU A 18 -34.64 -6.24 -54.69
CA LEU A 18 -34.41 -5.55 -53.44
C LEU A 18 -33.25 -4.54 -53.66
N ALA A 19 -33.57 -3.26 -53.76
CA ALA A 19 -32.62 -2.17 -53.80
C ALA A 19 -32.03 -2.01 -52.38
N LEU A 20 -30.75 -2.37 -52.20
CA LEU A 20 -29.99 -2.18 -50.96
C LEU A 20 -29.51 -0.73 -50.91
N LEU A 21 -30.20 0.11 -50.14
CA LEU A 21 -29.74 1.46 -49.79
C LEU A 21 -28.61 1.34 -48.78
N LEU A 22 -27.36 1.56 -49.20
CA LEU A 22 -26.21 1.74 -48.33
C LEU A 22 -26.29 3.11 -47.66
N LEU A 23 -26.83 3.16 -46.42
CA LEU A 23 -26.71 4.32 -45.55
C LEU A 23 -25.31 4.26 -44.93
N ALA A 24 -24.36 5.04 -45.45
CA ALA A 24 -23.08 5.28 -44.81
C ALA A 24 -23.31 6.18 -43.58
N GLY A 25 -23.61 5.56 -42.45
CA GLY A 25 -23.59 6.22 -41.14
C GLY A 25 -22.17 6.50 -40.76
N ALA A 26 -21.77 7.78 -40.80
CA ALA A 26 -20.53 8.23 -40.14
C ALA A 26 -20.72 8.04 -38.64
N LEU A 27 -20.05 7.00 -38.06
CA LEU A 27 -19.90 6.85 -36.64
C LEU A 27 -18.99 7.99 -36.16
N PRO A 28 -19.41 8.82 -35.18
CA PRO A 28 -18.48 9.75 -34.58
C PRO A 28 -17.40 8.92 -33.92
N ALA A 29 -16.14 9.11 -34.31
CA ALA A 29 -14.99 8.64 -33.56
C ALA A 29 -15.06 9.34 -32.19
N LEU A 30 -15.52 8.62 -31.18
CA LEU A 30 -15.39 9.04 -29.80
C LEU A 30 -13.87 9.13 -29.55
N ALA A 31 -13.40 10.37 -29.45
CA ALA A 31 -12.07 10.63 -28.91
C ALA A 31 -12.06 9.99 -27.50
N GLN A 32 -11.34 8.88 -27.34
CA GLN A 32 -11.00 8.38 -26.04
C GLN A 32 -10.05 9.42 -25.42
N ASP A 33 -10.61 10.23 -24.54
CA ASP A 33 -9.81 10.99 -23.58
C ASP A 33 -8.83 10.01 -22.91
N ALA A 34 -7.58 10.43 -22.76
CA ALA A 34 -6.55 9.70 -22.05
C ALA A 34 -6.95 9.60 -20.57
N LYS A 35 -7.90 8.73 -20.26
CA LYS A 35 -8.33 8.38 -18.92
C LYS A 35 -7.21 7.65 -18.23
N ASP A 36 -6.97 8.03 -16.97
CA ASP A 36 -6.14 7.31 -16.01
C ASP A 36 -6.21 5.81 -16.25
N THR A 37 -5.08 5.20 -16.59
CA THR A 37 -5.03 3.76 -16.84
C THR A 37 -5.19 3.06 -15.49
N LYS A 38 -6.40 2.62 -15.20
CA LYS A 38 -6.71 1.78 -14.04
C LYS A 38 -6.82 0.34 -14.50
N GLU A 39 -6.04 -0.51 -13.88
CA GLU A 39 -6.02 -1.94 -14.15
C GLU A 39 -6.35 -2.69 -12.85
N GLN A 40 -7.17 -3.75 -12.97
CA GLN A 40 -7.50 -4.62 -11.85
C GLN A 40 -6.97 -6.03 -12.10
N LEU A 41 -6.29 -6.58 -11.12
CA LEU A 41 -5.78 -7.94 -11.13
C LEU A 41 -6.29 -8.69 -9.88
N THR A 42 -6.79 -9.90 -10.08
CA THR A 42 -7.18 -10.80 -8.99
C THR A 42 -6.22 -11.98 -8.94
N VAL A 43 -5.61 -12.20 -7.80
CA VAL A 43 -4.65 -13.27 -7.56
C VAL A 43 -5.28 -14.30 -6.63
N ALA A 44 -5.52 -15.49 -7.16
CA ALA A 44 -6.01 -16.63 -6.39
C ALA A 44 -4.89 -17.20 -5.50
N LEU A 45 -5.22 -17.51 -4.25
CA LEU A 45 -4.26 -18.06 -3.28
C LEU A 45 -4.17 -19.58 -3.41
N SER A 46 -2.97 -20.15 -3.24
CA SER A 46 -2.73 -21.61 -3.23
C SER A 46 -3.47 -22.31 -2.09
N SER A 47 -3.70 -21.65 -0.97
CA SER A 47 -4.43 -22.18 0.19
C SER A 47 -5.44 -21.15 0.71
N PRO A 48 -6.58 -20.95 0.04
CA PRO A 48 -7.57 -19.97 0.44
C PRO A 48 -8.09 -20.21 1.86
N GLY A 49 -8.20 -19.12 2.64
CA GLY A 49 -8.66 -19.19 4.03
C GLY A 49 -7.57 -19.50 5.06
N LYS A 50 -6.36 -19.83 4.64
CA LYS A 50 -5.18 -19.89 5.52
C LYS A 50 -4.49 -18.52 5.57
N PRO A 51 -3.73 -18.23 6.64
CA PRO A 51 -2.88 -17.04 6.69
C PRO A 51 -1.93 -16.99 5.49
N GLY A 52 -1.70 -15.79 4.97
CA GLY A 52 -0.77 -15.55 3.88
C GLY A 52 0.02 -14.27 4.12
N THR A 53 0.83 -13.89 3.16
CA THR A 53 1.66 -12.69 3.21
C THR A 53 1.55 -11.91 1.90
N LEU A 54 1.45 -10.60 2.00
CA LEU A 54 1.57 -9.68 0.87
C LEU A 54 2.89 -8.92 0.98
N GLU A 55 3.70 -8.97 -0.06
CA GLU A 55 4.94 -8.20 -0.18
C GLU A 55 4.82 -7.19 -1.33
N VAL A 56 5.02 -5.90 -1.03
CA VAL A 56 4.94 -4.81 -2.00
C VAL A 56 6.06 -3.81 -1.77
N GLY A 57 6.81 -3.53 -2.82
CA GLY A 57 7.82 -2.48 -2.83
C GLY A 57 7.58 -1.47 -3.96
N LEU A 58 7.38 -0.19 -3.63
CA LEU A 58 7.26 0.88 -4.60
C LEU A 58 8.40 1.90 -4.47
N VAL A 59 8.87 2.42 -5.59
CA VAL A 59 9.75 3.60 -5.58
C VAL A 59 8.92 4.88 -5.49
N ASN A 60 7.80 4.94 -6.21
CA ASN A 60 6.91 6.11 -6.25
C ASN A 60 5.45 5.67 -6.27
N GLY A 61 4.63 6.23 -5.39
CA GLY A 61 3.20 5.99 -5.32
C GLY A 61 2.72 5.58 -3.93
N PHE A 62 1.42 5.52 -3.72
CA PHE A 62 0.84 5.09 -2.45
C PHE A 62 0.47 3.60 -2.45
N ILE A 63 0.40 3.04 -1.26
CA ILE A 63 -0.06 1.68 -1.01
C ILE A 63 -1.21 1.74 -0.01
N HIS A 64 -2.40 1.38 -0.43
CA HIS A 64 -3.56 1.24 0.43
C HIS A 64 -4.00 -0.23 0.48
N VAL A 65 -3.92 -0.86 1.65
CA VAL A 65 -4.30 -2.26 1.85
C VAL A 65 -5.46 -2.35 2.81
N THR A 66 -6.51 -3.07 2.39
CA THR A 66 -7.70 -3.30 3.23
C THR A 66 -7.94 -4.79 3.41
N GLY A 67 -8.05 -5.23 4.66
CA GLY A 67 -8.49 -6.59 4.99
C GLY A 67 -9.98 -6.77 4.74
N TYR A 68 -10.36 -7.81 3.99
CA TYR A 68 -11.76 -8.09 3.64
C TYR A 68 -12.13 -9.57 3.84
N GLY A 69 -13.40 -9.89 3.72
CA GLY A 69 -13.92 -11.26 3.93
C GLY A 69 -13.75 -12.22 2.75
N GLY A 70 -13.01 -11.84 1.70
CA GLY A 70 -12.76 -12.69 0.54
C GLY A 70 -11.60 -13.67 0.74
N LYS A 71 -11.29 -14.42 -0.32
CA LYS A 71 -10.28 -15.49 -0.30
C LYS A 71 -9.10 -15.22 -1.24
N ASP A 72 -9.20 -14.20 -2.07
CA ASP A 72 -8.21 -13.85 -3.09
C ASP A 72 -7.56 -12.49 -2.73
N VAL A 73 -6.46 -12.16 -3.39
CA VAL A 73 -5.89 -10.82 -3.34
C VAL A 73 -6.36 -10.05 -4.56
N VAL A 74 -7.02 -8.90 -4.34
CA VAL A 74 -7.51 -8.03 -5.43
C VAL A 74 -6.68 -6.77 -5.45
N ILE A 75 -6.10 -6.45 -6.59
CA ILE A 75 -5.17 -5.35 -6.80
C ILE A 75 -5.77 -4.39 -7.81
N ASP A 76 -6.07 -3.18 -7.40
CA ASP A 76 -6.42 -2.06 -8.27
C ASP A 76 -5.20 -1.17 -8.40
N ALA A 77 -4.64 -1.07 -9.59
CA ALA A 77 -3.45 -0.28 -9.88
C ALA A 77 -3.78 0.90 -10.79
N ALA A 78 -3.30 2.08 -10.45
CA ALA A 78 -3.47 3.29 -11.23
C ALA A 78 -2.12 4.00 -11.44
N ALA A 79 -1.77 4.29 -12.68
CA ALA A 79 -0.63 5.14 -12.97
C ALA A 79 -1.05 6.61 -12.89
N ARG A 80 -0.37 7.42 -12.06
CA ARG A 80 -0.61 8.86 -12.02
C ARG A 80 -0.13 9.54 -13.30
N PRO A 81 -0.88 10.49 -13.85
CA PRO A 81 -0.37 11.36 -14.91
C PRO A 81 0.88 12.10 -14.40
N ARG A 82 1.86 12.33 -15.27
CA ARG A 82 2.96 13.23 -14.95
C ARG A 82 2.36 14.60 -14.69
N ASN A 83 2.35 15.04 -13.43
CA ASN A 83 2.13 16.44 -13.13
C ASN A 83 3.32 17.22 -13.72
N SER A 84 3.10 17.90 -14.81
CA SER A 84 3.95 18.99 -15.27
C SER A 84 3.81 20.15 -14.28
N GLY A 85 4.38 19.97 -13.07
CA GLY A 85 4.56 21.03 -12.10
C GLY A 85 5.42 22.11 -12.72
N ARG A 86 4.91 23.34 -12.69
CA ARG A 86 5.53 24.60 -13.11
C ARG A 86 7.04 24.64 -12.82
N HIS A 87 7.87 24.29 -13.77
CA HIS A 87 9.29 24.56 -13.98
C HIS A 87 9.98 23.38 -14.67
N SER A 88 9.53 23.12 -15.88
CA SER A 88 10.34 22.59 -16.97
C SER A 88 9.47 22.63 -18.22
N GLU A 89 9.50 23.71 -18.94
CA GLU A 89 9.13 23.73 -20.34
C GLU A 89 10.17 22.94 -21.14
N ARG A 90 10.25 21.66 -20.89
CA ARG A 90 10.61 20.67 -21.89
C ARG A 90 9.35 19.84 -22.08
N ASN A 91 8.43 20.41 -22.85
CA ASN A 91 7.32 19.68 -23.42
C ASN A 91 7.88 18.52 -24.23
N ASP A 92 8.02 17.37 -23.61
CA ASP A 92 8.19 16.12 -24.31
C ASP A 92 6.91 15.73 -25.09
N ASP A 93 5.86 16.54 -24.90
CA ASP A 93 4.60 16.52 -25.65
C ASP A 93 4.57 17.60 -26.76
N GLY A 94 5.71 18.14 -27.15
CA GLY A 94 5.81 19.00 -28.33
C GLY A 94 5.18 18.32 -29.54
N PRO A 95 4.60 19.09 -30.48
CA PRO A 95 4.07 18.52 -31.71
C PRO A 95 5.17 17.67 -32.37
N ALA A 96 4.80 16.49 -32.81
CA ALA A 96 5.74 15.63 -33.52
C ALA A 96 6.41 16.43 -34.65
N PRO A 97 7.72 16.25 -34.89
CA PRO A 97 8.38 16.92 -35.99
C PRO A 97 7.58 16.76 -37.28
N ALA A 98 7.57 17.77 -38.14
CA ALA A 98 6.75 17.77 -39.35
C ALA A 98 6.97 16.48 -40.16
N GLY A 99 5.87 15.76 -40.44
CA GLY A 99 5.90 14.51 -41.18
C GLY A 99 6.20 13.24 -40.35
N MET A 100 6.38 13.34 -39.03
CA MET A 100 6.62 12.17 -38.16
C MET A 100 5.43 11.91 -37.24
N LYS A 101 5.11 10.64 -37.00
CA LYS A 101 4.16 10.21 -35.98
C LYS A 101 4.93 9.61 -34.82
N ARG A 102 4.54 9.98 -33.57
CA ARG A 102 5.08 9.34 -32.38
C ARG A 102 4.62 7.87 -32.35
N LEU A 103 5.54 6.94 -32.38
CA LEU A 103 5.29 5.50 -32.36
C LEU A 103 5.40 4.89 -30.94
N SER A 104 5.92 5.66 -29.98
CA SER A 104 6.05 5.21 -28.58
C SER A 104 4.90 5.73 -27.73
N ASN A 105 3.97 4.86 -27.35
CA ASN A 105 3.06 5.10 -26.25
C ASN A 105 3.71 4.57 -24.96
N VAL A 106 4.28 5.46 -24.13
CA VAL A 106 4.84 5.10 -22.82
C VAL A 106 3.73 5.09 -21.77
N SER A 107 2.59 4.49 -22.07
CA SER A 107 1.41 4.46 -21.18
C SER A 107 1.21 3.11 -20.49
N GLY A 108 2.18 2.19 -20.55
CA GLY A 108 2.04 0.87 -19.92
C GLY A 108 2.26 0.94 -18.40
N LEU A 109 1.26 0.46 -17.65
CA LEU A 109 1.42 0.05 -16.25
C LEU A 109 2.07 -1.33 -16.27
N ASN A 110 3.38 -1.42 -16.01
CA ASN A 110 4.08 -2.71 -15.88
C ASN A 110 4.03 -3.14 -14.41
N LEU A 111 3.03 -3.94 -14.07
CA LEU A 111 2.84 -4.52 -12.74
C LEU A 111 2.84 -6.03 -12.88
N THR A 112 3.61 -6.69 -12.04
CA THR A 112 3.65 -8.14 -11.93
C THR A 112 3.22 -8.54 -10.52
N ALA A 113 2.34 -9.52 -10.42
CA ALA A 113 1.97 -10.15 -9.16
C ALA A 113 2.24 -11.65 -9.28
N GLU A 114 3.07 -12.17 -8.39
CA GLU A 114 3.40 -13.60 -8.30
C GLU A 114 2.86 -14.16 -6.98
N GLU A 115 2.19 -15.31 -7.04
CA GLU A 115 1.73 -16.03 -5.85
C GLU A 115 2.44 -17.36 -5.73
N LYS A 116 2.98 -17.65 -4.53
CA LYS A 116 3.57 -18.92 -4.20
C LYS A 116 3.38 -19.22 -2.71
N ASN A 117 2.74 -20.33 -2.39
CA ASN A 117 2.55 -20.78 -1.00
C ASN A 117 1.83 -19.75 -0.11
N ASN A 118 0.81 -19.08 -0.59
CA ASN A 118 0.11 -17.97 0.05
C ASN A 118 0.97 -16.71 0.30
N VAL A 119 2.09 -16.57 -0.39
CA VAL A 119 2.86 -15.33 -0.45
C VAL A 119 2.57 -14.69 -1.79
N VAL A 120 2.04 -13.47 -1.78
CA VAL A 120 1.79 -12.66 -2.98
C VAL A 120 2.82 -11.55 -3.01
N GLU A 121 3.69 -11.55 -4.01
CA GLU A 121 4.68 -10.53 -4.27
C GLU A 121 4.21 -9.64 -5.42
N ILE A 122 4.19 -8.32 -5.19
CA ILE A 122 3.84 -7.34 -6.20
C ILE A 122 5.04 -6.48 -6.51
N SER A 123 5.43 -6.45 -7.77
CA SER A 123 6.53 -5.63 -8.27
C SER A 123 6.09 -4.77 -9.46
N THR A 124 6.77 -3.65 -9.65
CA THR A 124 6.56 -2.75 -10.78
C THR A 124 7.88 -2.33 -11.38
N GLU A 125 8.00 -2.40 -12.70
CA GLU A 125 9.16 -1.90 -13.44
C GLU A 125 9.14 -0.38 -13.62
N SER A 126 8.06 0.28 -13.20
CA SER A 126 7.90 1.73 -13.36
C SER A 126 8.61 2.51 -12.25
N HIS A 127 9.89 2.76 -12.43
CA HIS A 127 10.67 3.59 -11.49
C HIS A 127 10.42 5.10 -11.63
N MET A 128 9.90 5.55 -12.77
CA MET A 128 9.77 6.97 -13.09
C MET A 128 8.34 7.51 -12.97
N ARG A 129 7.33 6.66 -13.01
CA ARG A 129 5.92 7.05 -12.85
C ARG A 129 5.40 6.57 -11.52
N PRO A 130 4.71 7.43 -10.74
CA PRO A 130 4.02 6.98 -9.55
C PRO A 130 2.92 5.99 -9.91
N VAL A 131 2.89 4.87 -9.20
CA VAL A 131 1.84 3.84 -9.31
C VAL A 131 1.12 3.76 -7.98
N ASP A 132 -0.18 4.00 -8.02
CA ASP A 132 -1.03 3.94 -6.85
C ASP A 132 -1.69 2.57 -6.77
N LEU A 133 -1.49 1.88 -5.65
CA LEU A 133 -2.02 0.55 -5.42
C LEU A 133 -3.09 0.58 -4.34
N THR A 134 -4.28 0.09 -4.67
CA THR A 134 -5.35 -0.22 -3.71
C THR A 134 -5.55 -1.73 -3.72
N ILE A 135 -5.25 -2.37 -2.60
CA ILE A 135 -5.19 -3.83 -2.51
C ILE A 135 -6.16 -4.33 -1.45
N LYS A 136 -6.94 -5.34 -1.78
CA LYS A 136 -7.76 -6.06 -0.82
C LYS A 136 -7.14 -7.42 -0.55
N VAL A 137 -6.93 -7.75 0.72
CA VAL A 137 -6.37 -9.03 1.17
C VAL A 137 -7.34 -9.73 2.12
N PRO A 138 -7.32 -11.05 2.25
CA PRO A 138 -8.02 -11.72 3.34
C PRO A 138 -7.60 -11.13 4.69
N GLN A 139 -8.53 -11.03 5.65
CA GLN A 139 -8.25 -10.36 6.93
C GLN A 139 -7.03 -10.93 7.68
N ASN A 140 -6.84 -12.26 7.64
CA ASN A 140 -5.71 -12.93 8.30
C ASN A 140 -4.50 -12.99 7.35
N PHE A 141 -3.88 -11.84 7.13
CA PHE A 141 -2.75 -11.68 6.22
C PHE A 141 -1.63 -10.87 6.86
N SER A 142 -0.40 -11.30 6.70
CA SER A 142 0.79 -10.53 7.08
C SER A 142 1.17 -9.60 5.93
N LEU A 143 1.75 -8.46 6.25
CA LEU A 143 2.11 -7.46 5.24
C LEU A 143 3.56 -7.04 5.38
N LYS A 144 4.26 -6.97 4.23
CA LYS A 144 5.57 -6.36 4.12
C LYS A 144 5.50 -5.31 3.01
N LEU A 145 5.36 -4.04 3.43
CA LEU A 145 5.10 -2.93 2.53
C LEU A 145 6.19 -1.89 2.61
N SER A 146 6.65 -1.42 1.46
CA SER A 146 7.62 -0.33 1.40
C SER A 146 7.32 0.65 0.28
N THR A 147 7.52 1.96 0.55
CA THR A 147 7.54 3.00 -0.49
C THR A 147 8.59 4.06 -0.17
N VAL A 148 9.08 4.74 -1.20
CA VAL A 148 10.14 5.73 -1.04
C VAL A 148 9.62 7.14 -1.25
N ASN A 149 8.94 7.42 -2.37
CA ASN A 149 8.54 8.77 -2.73
C ASN A 149 7.05 8.88 -3.06
N ASN A 150 6.51 10.07 -2.78
CA ASN A 150 5.20 10.52 -3.25
C ASN A 150 4.02 9.63 -2.85
N GLY A 151 4.13 8.90 -1.74
CA GLY A 151 3.05 8.03 -1.34
C GLY A 151 2.97 7.78 0.15
N ASP A 152 1.73 7.60 0.58
CA ASP A 152 1.37 7.20 1.92
C ASP A 152 1.21 5.67 1.95
N ILE A 153 1.39 5.07 3.11
CA ILE A 153 1.00 3.68 3.32
C ILE A 153 -0.18 3.67 4.29
N ILE A 154 -1.31 3.14 3.84
CA ILE A 154 -2.53 3.01 4.64
C ILE A 154 -2.90 1.53 4.72
N VAL A 155 -3.06 1.01 5.93
CA VAL A 155 -3.48 -0.38 6.17
C VAL A 155 -4.73 -0.37 7.04
N GLU A 156 -5.77 -1.07 6.62
CA GLU A 156 -7.05 -1.11 7.32
C GLU A 156 -7.56 -2.53 7.54
N ASN A 157 -8.05 -2.82 8.73
CA ASN A 157 -8.74 -4.08 9.07
C ASN A 157 -7.95 -5.38 8.81
N VAL A 158 -6.63 -5.34 8.88
CA VAL A 158 -5.75 -6.50 8.69
C VAL A 158 -5.34 -7.08 10.03
N ASN A 159 -5.29 -8.40 10.11
CA ASN A 159 -4.83 -9.17 11.26
C ASN A 159 -3.63 -10.03 10.87
N GLY A 160 -2.44 -9.66 11.33
CA GLY A 160 -1.19 -10.34 10.98
C GLY A 160 0.04 -9.66 11.57
N GLU A 161 1.17 -10.03 11.04
CA GLU A 161 2.44 -9.34 11.31
C GLU A 161 2.66 -8.29 10.23
N LEU A 162 2.82 -7.03 10.64
CA LEU A 162 2.92 -5.89 9.75
C LEU A 162 4.34 -5.33 9.79
N GLU A 163 5.07 -5.41 8.67
CA GLU A 163 6.38 -4.79 8.47
C GLU A 163 6.22 -3.68 7.43
N ILE A 164 6.25 -2.42 7.90
CA ILE A 164 5.89 -1.27 7.06
C ILE A 164 7.01 -0.26 7.08
N SER A 165 7.50 0.13 5.90
CA SER A 165 8.58 1.09 5.74
C SER A 165 8.21 2.18 4.72
N ASN A 166 8.39 3.44 5.09
CA ASN A 166 8.25 4.56 4.17
C ASN A 166 9.46 5.50 4.30
N VAL A 167 9.75 6.25 3.26
CA VAL A 167 10.78 7.31 3.36
C VAL A 167 10.12 8.68 3.36
N ASN A 168 9.29 8.99 2.38
CA ASN A 168 8.68 10.30 2.23
C ASN A 168 7.15 10.18 2.17
N GLY A 169 6.54 9.99 3.33
CA GLY A 169 5.10 9.94 3.49
C GLY A 169 4.69 9.36 4.84
N PRO A 170 3.47 9.62 5.29
CA PRO A 170 2.93 9.06 6.51
C PRO A 170 2.62 7.56 6.38
N ILE A 171 2.54 6.91 7.55
CA ILE A 171 2.04 5.55 7.70
C ILE A 171 0.80 5.61 8.59
N GLN A 172 -0.29 4.99 8.14
CA GLN A 172 -1.54 4.89 8.88
C GLN A 172 -1.97 3.42 8.97
N LEU A 173 -2.05 2.91 10.18
CA LEU A 173 -2.54 1.57 10.49
C LEU A 173 -3.88 1.70 11.22
N ASN A 174 -4.99 1.45 10.52
CA ASN A 174 -6.33 1.67 11.04
C ASN A 174 -7.01 0.35 11.41
N GLN A 175 -7.39 0.20 12.68
CA GLN A 175 -8.14 -0.97 13.17
C GLN A 175 -7.44 -2.30 12.83
N VAL A 176 -6.11 -2.35 12.98
CA VAL A 176 -5.32 -3.54 12.75
C VAL A 176 -5.26 -4.45 13.98
N SER A 177 -4.86 -5.71 13.79
CA SER A 177 -4.65 -6.67 14.86
C SER A 177 -3.36 -7.44 14.65
N GLY A 178 -2.76 -7.93 15.73
CA GLY A 178 -1.50 -8.68 15.66
C GLY A 178 -0.32 -7.90 16.19
N SER A 179 0.74 -7.77 15.41
CA SER A 179 1.95 -7.03 15.75
C SER A 179 2.41 -6.14 14.59
N ALA A 180 3.15 -5.07 14.88
CA ALA A 180 3.65 -4.19 13.85
C ALA A 180 5.06 -3.66 14.14
N VAL A 181 5.86 -3.61 13.08
CA VAL A 181 7.09 -2.82 12.99
C VAL A 181 6.88 -1.82 11.87
N ALA A 182 6.80 -0.54 12.21
CA ALA A 182 6.55 0.51 11.24
C ALA A 182 7.56 1.64 11.38
N ASN A 183 8.16 2.05 10.27
CA ASN A 183 9.12 3.13 10.26
C ASN A 183 8.92 4.06 9.06
N THR A 184 9.13 5.35 9.29
CA THR A 184 9.20 6.34 8.20
C THR A 184 10.32 7.34 8.50
N VAL A 185 10.78 8.07 7.47
CA VAL A 185 11.74 9.15 7.67
C VAL A 185 11.02 10.48 7.74
N ASN A 186 10.25 10.84 6.74
CA ASN A 186 9.55 12.10 6.65
C ASN A 186 8.04 11.85 6.59
N GLY A 187 7.42 11.72 7.76
CA GLY A 187 6.00 11.49 7.87
C GLY A 187 5.58 11.17 9.30
N SER A 188 4.33 11.39 9.59
CA SER A 188 3.74 10.95 10.85
C SER A 188 3.37 9.47 10.77
N LEU A 189 3.50 8.78 11.89
CA LEU A 189 3.06 7.41 12.04
C LEU A 189 1.85 7.39 12.99
N THR A 190 0.73 6.88 12.50
CA THR A 190 -0.49 6.70 13.29
C THR A 190 -0.90 5.24 13.25
N ALA A 191 -1.15 4.64 14.40
CA ALA A 191 -1.59 3.24 14.48
C ALA A 191 -2.72 3.07 15.49
N THR A 192 -3.78 2.37 15.10
CA THR A 192 -4.90 2.00 15.98
C THR A 192 -5.08 0.49 15.94
N PHE A 193 -4.94 -0.16 17.10
CA PHE A 193 -5.05 -1.60 17.25
C PHE A 193 -6.41 -2.00 17.84
N LYS A 194 -7.07 -3.00 17.23
CA LYS A 194 -8.22 -3.70 17.82
C LYS A 194 -7.76 -4.70 18.87
N SER A 195 -6.68 -5.41 18.59
CA SER A 195 -6.04 -6.37 19.48
C SER A 195 -4.56 -6.48 19.18
N VAL A 196 -3.76 -6.83 20.17
CA VAL A 196 -2.33 -7.03 20.04
C VAL A 196 -1.97 -8.50 20.29
N LYS A 197 -1.01 -9.02 19.52
CA LYS A 197 -0.49 -10.38 19.71
C LYS A 197 0.33 -10.40 21.01
N SER A 198 -0.09 -11.22 21.98
CA SER A 198 0.62 -11.36 23.23
C SER A 198 2.05 -11.85 22.99
N GLY A 199 3.03 -11.24 23.67
CA GLY A 199 4.42 -11.64 23.58
C GLY A 199 5.17 -11.21 22.32
N ALA A 200 4.52 -10.59 21.34
CA ALA A 200 5.17 -10.08 20.14
C ALA A 200 5.67 -8.64 20.36
N PRO A 201 6.98 -8.38 20.19
CA PRO A 201 7.50 -7.02 20.28
C PRO A 201 7.01 -6.17 19.11
N MET A 202 6.89 -4.86 19.33
CA MET A 202 6.49 -3.90 18.33
C MET A 202 7.43 -2.69 18.32
N ALA A 203 7.57 -2.03 17.16
CA ALA A 203 8.40 -0.85 17.03
C ALA A 203 7.76 0.16 16.07
N PHE A 204 7.70 1.41 16.51
CA PHE A 204 7.17 2.52 15.73
C PHE A 204 8.17 3.66 15.75
N SER A 205 8.69 4.05 14.59
CA SER A 205 9.71 5.08 14.54
C SER A 205 9.55 6.03 13.36
N THR A 206 9.85 7.29 13.59
CA THR A 206 10.00 8.29 12.53
C THR A 206 11.20 9.20 12.81
N LEU A 207 11.73 9.85 11.78
CA LEU A 207 12.71 10.90 11.99
C LEU A 207 12.01 12.26 12.13
N ASN A 208 11.11 12.58 11.20
CA ASN A 208 10.39 13.84 11.13
C ASN A 208 8.89 13.61 11.11
N GLY A 209 8.27 13.67 12.29
CA GLY A 209 6.84 13.49 12.46
C GLY A 209 6.47 13.00 13.85
N LYS A 210 5.20 12.97 14.14
CA LYS A 210 4.68 12.40 15.37
C LYS A 210 4.55 10.88 15.27
N VAL A 211 4.64 10.20 16.39
CA VAL A 211 4.24 8.80 16.58
C VAL A 211 3.00 8.77 17.47
N ASP A 212 1.86 8.35 16.93
CA ASP A 212 0.56 8.36 17.61
C ASP A 212 -0.03 6.94 17.59
N VAL A 213 0.05 6.23 18.69
CA VAL A 213 -0.35 4.81 18.75
C VAL A 213 -1.46 4.61 19.76
N THR A 214 -2.55 4.02 19.32
CA THR A 214 -3.71 3.68 20.15
C THR A 214 -3.79 2.17 20.34
N PHE A 215 -3.69 1.73 21.59
CA PHE A 215 -3.85 0.33 21.97
C PHE A 215 -5.18 0.07 22.67
N PRO A 216 -5.68 -1.19 22.65
CA PRO A 216 -6.79 -1.61 23.51
C PRO A 216 -6.50 -1.32 24.98
N SER A 217 -7.54 -0.98 25.75
CA SER A 217 -7.39 -0.63 27.18
C SER A 217 -6.76 -1.72 28.04
N ASN A 218 -6.88 -2.98 27.62
CA ASN A 218 -6.30 -4.16 28.30
C ASN A 218 -4.91 -4.57 27.77
N ALA A 219 -4.32 -3.83 26.84
CA ALA A 219 -3.01 -4.13 26.32
C ALA A 219 -1.96 -4.11 27.44
N LYS A 220 -1.04 -5.11 27.40
CA LYS A 220 0.09 -5.22 28.32
C LYS A 220 1.36 -4.99 27.56
N ALA A 221 2.20 -4.06 27.99
CA ALA A 221 3.42 -3.69 27.30
C ALA A 221 4.52 -3.23 28.24
N ALA A 222 5.77 -3.56 27.91
CA ALA A 222 6.97 -2.89 28.42
C ALA A 222 7.33 -1.79 27.42
N LEU A 223 7.24 -0.54 27.85
CA LEU A 223 7.42 0.62 26.97
C LEU A 223 8.88 1.08 26.96
N LYS A 224 9.35 1.43 25.76
CA LYS A 224 10.65 2.09 25.52
C LYS A 224 10.42 3.26 24.58
N MET A 225 10.47 4.47 25.11
CA MET A 225 10.04 5.66 24.38
C MET A 225 11.14 6.72 24.36
N LYS A 226 11.33 7.39 23.21
CA LYS A 226 12.29 8.48 23.06
C LYS A 226 11.84 9.46 22.00
N SER A 227 11.74 10.73 22.40
CA SER A 227 11.68 11.85 21.47
C SER A 227 12.90 12.76 21.71
N ASP A 228 13.69 13.04 20.67
CA ASP A 228 14.87 13.91 20.82
C ASP A 228 14.46 15.40 20.86
N ARG A 229 13.38 15.78 20.14
CA ARG A 229 12.87 17.17 20.05
C ARG A 229 11.36 17.21 20.09
N GLY A 230 10.78 16.75 21.20
CA GLY A 230 9.35 16.71 21.44
C GLY A 230 9.06 16.09 22.78
N ASN A 231 7.80 15.83 23.03
CA ASN A 231 7.31 15.32 24.29
C ASN A 231 6.72 13.92 24.14
N VAL A 232 6.64 13.21 25.27
CA VAL A 232 5.97 11.90 25.34
C VAL A 232 4.72 12.06 26.20
N TYR A 233 3.57 11.73 25.63
CA TYR A 233 2.28 11.79 26.30
C TYR A 233 1.62 10.41 26.33
N SER A 234 0.92 10.10 27.40
CA SER A 234 0.13 8.87 27.53
C SER A 234 -1.16 9.12 28.30
N ASP A 235 -2.24 8.50 27.89
CA ASP A 235 -3.50 8.41 28.65
C ASP A 235 -3.66 7.03 29.34
N PHE A 236 -2.66 6.15 29.22
CA PHE A 236 -2.52 5.00 30.11
C PHE A 236 -1.89 5.42 31.44
N ASP A 237 -2.23 4.71 32.50
CA ASP A 237 -1.47 4.73 33.75
C ASP A 237 -0.18 3.95 33.53
N VAL A 238 0.91 4.68 33.24
CA VAL A 238 2.23 4.12 32.97
C VAL A 238 3.06 4.12 34.23
N ALA A 239 3.42 2.95 34.71
CA ALA A 239 4.44 2.83 35.75
C ALA A 239 5.82 3.15 35.16
N VAL A 240 6.23 4.41 35.22
CA VAL A 240 7.51 4.90 34.69
C VAL A 240 8.66 4.46 35.58
N ASP A 241 9.68 3.84 35.01
CA ASP A 241 10.91 3.49 35.71
C ASP A 241 11.71 4.78 35.96
N LYS A 242 11.88 5.13 37.23
CA LYS A 242 12.65 6.32 37.68
C LYS A 242 14.17 6.11 37.60
N ASN A 243 14.65 5.40 36.59
CA ASN A 243 16.07 5.20 36.41
C ASN A 243 16.73 6.52 35.95
N THR A 244 17.74 6.96 36.67
CA THR A 244 18.58 8.09 36.27
C THR A 244 19.24 7.75 34.92
N PRO A 245 19.28 8.70 33.95
CA PRO A 245 19.94 8.47 32.68
C PRO A 245 21.37 7.93 32.88
N LYS A 246 21.63 6.75 32.28
CA LYS A 246 22.98 6.17 32.37
C LYS A 246 23.91 6.91 31.41
N VAL A 247 24.91 7.57 31.98
CA VAL A 247 25.98 8.18 31.21
C VAL A 247 27.06 7.14 30.94
N THR A 248 27.26 6.79 29.68
CA THR A 248 28.33 5.90 29.24
C THR A 248 29.47 6.73 28.67
N ARG A 249 30.67 6.48 29.18
CA ARG A 249 31.90 7.09 28.67
C ARG A 249 32.75 6.01 28.05
N THR A 250 33.09 6.16 26.78
CA THR A 250 33.99 5.26 26.06
C THR A 250 35.21 6.03 25.59
N SER A 251 36.38 5.42 25.78
CA SER A 251 37.64 5.90 25.21
C SER A 251 38.31 4.73 24.53
N GLN A 252 38.42 4.74 23.21
CA GLN A 252 39.06 3.71 22.43
C GLN A 252 39.74 4.32 21.21
N ASN A 253 41.03 3.99 21.01
CA ASN A 253 41.80 4.44 19.85
C ASN A 253 41.83 5.96 19.64
N GLY A 254 41.94 6.74 20.74
CA GLY A 254 41.95 8.20 20.67
C GLY A 254 40.59 8.85 20.50
N LEU A 255 39.51 8.07 20.39
CA LEU A 255 38.14 8.57 20.34
C LEU A 255 37.51 8.56 21.74
N TYR A 256 37.12 9.74 22.21
CA TYR A 256 36.41 9.92 23.48
C TYR A 256 34.95 10.20 23.21
N ARG A 257 34.04 9.36 23.71
CA ARG A 257 32.58 9.51 23.54
C ARG A 257 31.90 9.51 24.90
N ILE A 258 31.01 10.47 25.07
CA ILE A 258 30.03 10.49 26.16
C ILE A 258 28.67 10.33 25.55
N SER A 259 27.91 9.35 25.98
CA SER A 259 26.50 9.15 25.58
C SER A 259 25.63 9.03 26.82
N THR A 260 24.49 9.69 26.80
CA THR A 260 23.47 9.59 27.83
C THR A 260 22.33 8.73 27.30
N ASP A 261 21.91 7.75 28.09
CA ASP A 261 20.70 7.00 27.81
C ASP A 261 19.52 7.82 28.31
N ASP A 262 18.81 8.45 27.39
CA ASP A 262 17.67 9.35 27.63
C ASP A 262 16.32 8.71 27.22
N TRP A 263 16.28 7.39 27.18
CA TRP A 263 15.04 6.65 26.98
C TRP A 263 14.13 6.70 28.21
N THR A 264 12.84 6.87 27.96
CA THR A 264 11.80 6.72 28.97
C THR A 264 11.32 5.27 28.96
N TYR A 265 11.52 4.56 30.05
CA TYR A 265 11.05 3.19 30.24
C TYR A 265 9.81 3.19 31.13
N GLY A 266 8.88 2.28 30.85
CA GLY A 266 7.67 2.15 31.67
C GLY A 266 6.91 0.87 31.36
N LYS A 267 5.88 0.62 32.16
CA LYS A 267 5.01 -0.56 32.01
C LYS A 267 3.55 -0.15 32.00
N VAL A 268 2.78 -0.75 31.10
CA VAL A 268 1.32 -0.64 31.03
C VAL A 268 0.72 -1.96 31.45
N ASN A 269 -0.29 -1.92 32.35
CA ASN A 269 -1.04 -3.09 32.86
C ASN A 269 -0.12 -4.24 33.32
N GLY A 270 0.94 -3.89 34.06
CA GLY A 270 1.89 -4.88 34.63
C GLY A 270 3.01 -5.30 33.68
N GLY A 271 3.06 -4.76 32.46
CA GLY A 271 4.12 -5.07 31.50
C GLY A 271 3.77 -6.24 30.57
N GLY A 272 4.59 -6.45 29.56
CA GLY A 272 4.41 -7.44 28.50
C GLY A 272 5.57 -7.41 27.51
N ALA A 273 5.32 -7.71 26.24
CA ALA A 273 6.30 -7.55 25.19
C ALA A 273 6.76 -6.09 25.05
N GLU A 274 7.98 -5.90 24.56
CA GLU A 274 8.53 -4.55 24.36
C GLU A 274 7.78 -3.83 23.25
N VAL A 275 7.40 -2.59 23.51
CA VAL A 275 6.88 -1.65 22.52
C VAL A 275 7.80 -0.43 22.49
N MET A 276 8.53 -0.29 21.40
CA MET A 276 9.42 0.83 21.17
C MET A 276 8.71 1.93 20.38
N LEU A 277 8.70 3.16 20.91
CA LEU A 277 8.21 4.35 20.23
C LEU A 277 9.35 5.36 20.14
N LYS A 278 9.69 5.80 18.92
CA LYS A 278 10.82 6.71 18.72
C LYS A 278 10.52 7.76 17.66
N THR A 279 10.87 9.01 17.98
CA THR A 279 10.95 10.08 16.98
C THR A 279 12.16 10.98 17.25
N MET A 280 12.67 11.65 16.24
CA MET A 280 13.67 12.69 16.43
C MET A 280 13.01 14.06 16.53
N ASN A 281 12.10 14.38 15.60
CA ASN A 281 11.42 15.66 15.52
C ASN A 281 9.90 15.45 15.56
N GLY A 282 9.31 15.47 16.75
CA GLY A 282 7.87 15.34 16.94
C GLY A 282 7.51 14.75 18.31
N ASP A 283 6.23 14.66 18.58
CA ASP A 283 5.72 14.12 19.82
C ASP A 283 5.40 12.64 19.69
N ILE A 284 5.44 11.94 20.82
CA ILE A 284 4.96 10.57 20.98
C ILE A 284 3.66 10.62 21.79
N LEU A 285 2.60 10.04 21.24
CA LEU A 285 1.30 9.92 21.88
C LEU A 285 0.95 8.44 21.99
N LEU A 286 0.84 7.96 23.21
CA LEU A 286 0.39 6.60 23.52
C LEU A 286 -1.03 6.66 24.07
N ARG A 287 -2.00 6.23 23.26
CA ARG A 287 -3.41 6.36 23.55
C ARG A 287 -4.07 5.05 23.97
N LYS A 288 -5.04 5.15 24.83
CA LYS A 288 -5.94 4.07 25.21
C LYS A 288 -7.23 4.14 24.40
N ALA A 289 -7.61 3.04 23.75
CA ALA A 289 -8.90 2.95 23.07
C ALA A 289 -10.03 3.15 24.09
N LYS A 290 -11.00 3.99 23.70
CA LYS A 290 -12.21 4.30 24.49
C LYS A 290 -13.27 3.23 24.32
#